data_c113802a6f1eeb3e85aa7fa89bd0ea57
#
_entry.id   c113802a6f1eeb3e85aa7fa89bd0ea57
#
_cell.length_a   1.000
_cell.length_b   1.000
_cell.length_c   1.000
_cell.angle_alpha   90.00
_cell.angle_beta   90.00
_cell.angle_gamma   90.00
#
_symmetry.space_group_name_H-M   'P 1'
#
loop_
_entity.id
_entity.type
_entity.pdbx_description
1 polymer ?
#
loop_
_entity_poly.entity_id
_entity_poly.type
_entity_poly.pdbx_seq_one_letter_code
_entity_poly.pdbx_strand_id
1 'polypeptide(L)'
;MDITQDNTSQQHDSRQHYEVLQELGDCHTSVGDYMKAQQCYEKAAVLCPDEAGPYVGLGVLALQKNLVDDAETAFKVACRLDNMSAKAYAGLGMVAQQRGDYKRAFEMFLKCLELDTDNLIGLLGLFQSSCQMGSFEKVTYYLETYLNMHPADVSVMYPLAALYMKDGKLEESRTILLDILSLDRNHEDAASLLEEVEHSMAQARQAGVRTR
;
A
#
# COMPACT_ATOMS: atom_id res chain seq x y z
N MET A 1 -5.65 1.49 -51.43
CA MET A 1 -4.46 1.82 -50.67
C MET A 1 -4.82 2.88 -49.64
N ASP A 2 -4.42 2.69 -48.37
CA ASP A 2 -4.40 3.66 -47.21
C ASP A 2 -5.59 3.82 -46.27
N ILE A 3 -6.40 2.78 -46.06
CA ILE A 3 -7.31 2.80 -44.89
C ILE A 3 -6.60 2.28 -43.62
N THR A 4 -5.53 1.48 -43.77
CA THR A 4 -4.78 0.89 -42.66
C THR A 4 -3.76 1.82 -42.01
N GLN A 5 -3.18 2.78 -42.73
CA GLN A 5 -2.23 3.76 -42.18
C GLN A 5 -2.93 4.87 -41.38
N ASP A 6 -4.13 5.28 -41.76
CA ASP A 6 -4.90 6.31 -41.05
C ASP A 6 -5.40 5.80 -39.67
N ASN A 7 -5.80 4.51 -39.58
CA ASN A 7 -6.26 3.90 -38.33
C ASN A 7 -5.15 3.75 -37.28
N THR A 8 -3.91 3.44 -37.71
CA THR A 8 -2.76 3.31 -36.79
C THR A 8 -2.30 4.66 -36.27
N SER A 9 -2.35 5.70 -37.07
CA SER A 9 -2.00 7.08 -36.65
C SER A 9 -3.04 7.63 -35.66
N GLN A 10 -4.31 7.43 -35.90
CA GLN A 10 -5.39 7.86 -34.98
C GLN A 10 -5.36 7.10 -33.64
N GLN A 11 -5.07 5.81 -33.67
CA GLN A 11 -4.92 5.02 -32.42
C GLN A 11 -3.70 5.45 -31.61
N HIS A 12 -2.60 5.80 -32.28
CA HIS A 12 -1.39 6.29 -31.61
C HIS A 12 -1.63 7.65 -30.95
N ASP A 13 -2.30 8.56 -31.64
CA ASP A 13 -2.64 9.90 -31.11
C ASP A 13 -3.62 9.80 -29.93
N SER A 14 -4.62 8.91 -30.01
CA SER A 14 -5.55 8.66 -28.91
C SER A 14 -4.84 8.09 -27.68
N ARG A 15 -3.86 7.20 -27.86
CA ARG A 15 -3.10 6.61 -26.76
C ARG A 15 -2.19 7.63 -26.08
N GLN A 16 -1.49 8.48 -26.84
CA GLN A 16 -0.70 9.57 -26.27
C GLN A 16 -1.58 10.54 -25.47
N HIS A 17 -2.74 10.89 -26.00
CA HIS A 17 -3.67 11.78 -25.32
C HIS A 17 -4.23 11.14 -24.04
N TYR A 18 -4.51 9.83 -24.04
CA TYR A 18 -4.88 9.07 -22.86
C TYR A 18 -3.79 9.12 -21.78
N GLU A 19 -2.53 8.86 -22.14
CA GLU A 19 -1.41 8.87 -21.21
C GLU A 19 -1.25 10.24 -20.53
N VAL A 20 -1.32 11.33 -21.32
CA VAL A 20 -1.27 12.70 -20.79
C VAL A 20 -2.44 12.97 -19.83
N LEU A 21 -3.66 12.54 -20.17
CA LEU A 21 -4.82 12.73 -19.28
C LEU A 21 -4.70 11.93 -18.00
N GLN A 22 -4.15 10.72 -18.05
CA GLN A 22 -3.88 9.90 -16.88
C GLN A 22 -2.88 10.60 -15.95
N GLU A 23 -1.74 11.05 -16.48
CA GLU A 23 -0.70 11.77 -15.72
C GLU A 23 -1.21 13.08 -15.12
N LEU A 24 -2.01 13.85 -15.88
CA LEU A 24 -2.65 15.08 -15.39
C LEU A 24 -3.65 14.76 -14.26
N GLY A 25 -4.41 13.68 -14.38
CA GLY A 25 -5.30 13.20 -13.34
C GLY A 25 -4.56 12.88 -12.05
N ASP A 26 -3.46 12.14 -12.15
CA ASP A 26 -2.59 11.78 -11.02
C ASP A 26 -1.95 13.02 -10.38
N CYS A 27 -1.48 13.97 -11.20
CA CYS A 27 -0.94 15.25 -10.73
C CYS A 27 -2.00 16.08 -10.00
N HIS A 28 -3.20 16.22 -10.56
CA HIS A 28 -4.29 16.95 -9.90
C HIS A 28 -4.74 16.26 -8.61
N THR A 29 -4.72 14.93 -8.55
CA THR A 29 -5.01 14.17 -7.34
C THR A 29 -4.00 14.48 -6.25
N SER A 30 -2.70 14.51 -6.58
CA SER A 30 -1.62 14.77 -5.62
C SER A 30 -1.65 16.18 -5.02
N VAL A 31 -2.14 17.17 -5.77
CA VAL A 31 -2.30 18.55 -5.29
C VAL A 31 -3.70 18.82 -4.69
N GLY A 32 -4.58 17.79 -4.62
CA GLY A 32 -5.92 17.91 -4.04
C GLY A 32 -6.96 18.58 -4.93
N ASP A 33 -6.68 18.83 -6.21
CA ASP A 33 -7.65 19.37 -7.19
C ASP A 33 -8.53 18.23 -7.76
N TYR A 34 -9.36 17.65 -6.88
CA TYR A 34 -10.17 16.48 -7.20
C TYR A 34 -11.18 16.70 -8.34
N MET A 35 -11.59 17.96 -8.58
CA MET A 35 -12.51 18.27 -9.68
C MET A 35 -11.82 18.12 -11.04
N LYS A 36 -10.60 18.66 -11.17
CA LYS A 36 -9.83 18.52 -12.42
C LYS A 36 -9.33 17.09 -12.60
N ALA A 37 -8.89 16.43 -11.52
CA ALA A 37 -8.50 15.03 -11.56
C ALA A 37 -9.64 14.16 -12.12
N GLN A 38 -10.86 14.32 -11.61
CA GLN A 38 -12.03 13.60 -12.10
C GLN A 38 -12.27 13.82 -13.59
N GLN A 39 -12.24 15.09 -14.06
CA GLN A 39 -12.42 15.41 -15.48
C GLN A 39 -11.34 14.75 -16.36
N CYS A 40 -10.10 14.68 -15.89
CA CYS A 40 -9.02 14.02 -16.61
C CYS A 40 -9.26 12.52 -16.73
N TYR A 41 -9.57 11.84 -15.63
CA TYR A 41 -9.83 10.40 -15.65
C TYR A 41 -11.09 10.03 -16.44
N GLU A 42 -12.18 10.81 -16.37
CA GLU A 42 -13.39 10.59 -17.16
C GLU A 42 -13.09 10.71 -18.66
N LYS A 43 -12.31 11.72 -19.07
CA LYS A 43 -11.87 11.87 -20.47
C LYS A 43 -10.95 10.72 -20.90
N ALA A 44 -10.02 10.31 -20.05
CA ALA A 44 -9.15 9.16 -20.31
C ALA A 44 -9.96 7.87 -20.49
N ALA A 45 -10.96 7.62 -19.65
CA ALA A 45 -11.86 6.47 -19.75
C ALA A 45 -12.72 6.47 -21.03
N VAL A 46 -13.06 7.67 -21.55
CA VAL A 46 -13.78 7.78 -22.84
C VAL A 46 -12.86 7.48 -24.00
N LEU A 47 -11.59 7.93 -23.96
CA LEU A 47 -10.62 7.69 -25.02
C LEU A 47 -10.16 6.24 -25.09
N CYS A 48 -9.92 5.62 -23.96
CA CYS A 48 -9.44 4.24 -23.85
C CYS A 48 -10.25 3.50 -22.76
N PRO A 49 -11.47 3.05 -23.07
CA PRO A 49 -12.37 2.45 -22.07
C PRO A 49 -11.90 1.10 -21.51
N ASP A 50 -11.00 0.44 -22.22
CA ASP A 50 -10.44 -0.86 -21.84
C ASP A 50 -9.19 -0.75 -20.95
N GLU A 51 -8.74 0.48 -20.64
CA GLU A 51 -7.60 0.72 -19.76
C GLU A 51 -8.06 0.87 -18.30
N ALA A 52 -7.38 0.15 -17.39
CA ALA A 52 -7.73 0.12 -15.96
C ALA A 52 -7.37 1.41 -15.21
N GLY A 53 -6.35 2.15 -15.67
CA GLY A 53 -5.80 3.32 -14.99
C GLY A 53 -6.83 4.37 -14.57
N PRO A 54 -7.69 4.86 -15.48
CA PRO A 54 -8.69 5.88 -15.15
C PRO A 54 -9.68 5.42 -14.07
N TYR A 55 -10.05 4.15 -14.07
CA TYR A 55 -10.96 3.59 -13.06
C TYR A 55 -10.29 3.46 -11.69
N VAL A 56 -8.98 3.18 -11.65
CA VAL A 56 -8.19 3.26 -10.40
C VAL A 56 -8.21 4.69 -9.87
N GLY A 57 -7.92 5.69 -10.72
CA GLY A 57 -7.96 7.11 -10.33
C GLY A 57 -9.33 7.55 -9.82
N LEU A 58 -10.41 7.19 -10.52
CA LEU A 58 -11.78 7.48 -10.09
C LEU A 58 -12.12 6.81 -8.77
N GLY A 59 -11.65 5.57 -8.55
CA GLY A 59 -11.81 4.86 -7.28
C GLY A 59 -11.11 5.57 -6.11
N VAL A 60 -9.89 6.05 -6.34
CA VAL A 60 -9.14 6.85 -5.35
C VAL A 60 -9.89 8.14 -5.02
N LEU A 61 -10.39 8.87 -6.02
CA LEU A 61 -11.17 10.09 -5.80
C LEU A 61 -12.46 9.82 -5.03
N ALA A 62 -13.13 8.71 -5.30
CA ALA A 62 -14.34 8.31 -4.58
C ALA A 62 -14.02 8.02 -3.10
N LEU A 63 -12.91 7.34 -2.78
CA LEU A 63 -12.47 7.15 -1.39
C LEU A 63 -12.20 8.48 -0.69
N GLN A 64 -11.52 9.43 -1.35
CA GLN A 64 -11.25 10.75 -0.78
C GLN A 64 -12.55 11.53 -0.45
N LYS A 65 -13.60 11.30 -1.24
CA LYS A 65 -14.94 11.87 -1.02
C LYS A 65 -15.81 11.04 -0.06
N ASN A 66 -15.27 9.96 0.51
CA ASN A 66 -16.01 9.00 1.35
C ASN A 66 -17.19 8.31 0.63
N LEU A 67 -17.11 8.19 -0.70
CA LEU A 67 -18.08 7.49 -1.55
C LEU A 67 -17.65 6.03 -1.73
N VAL A 68 -17.79 5.25 -0.67
CA VAL A 68 -17.18 3.90 -0.55
C VAL A 68 -17.74 2.93 -1.60
N ASP A 69 -19.02 3.01 -1.92
CA ASP A 69 -19.67 2.12 -2.91
C ASP A 69 -19.25 2.45 -4.35
N ASP A 70 -19.09 3.75 -4.66
CA ASP A 70 -18.56 4.19 -5.95
C ASP A 70 -17.10 3.77 -6.12
N ALA A 71 -16.30 3.91 -5.06
CA ALA A 71 -14.91 3.45 -5.04
C ALA A 71 -14.80 1.95 -5.30
N GLU A 72 -15.61 1.14 -4.60
CA GLU A 72 -15.63 -0.32 -4.83
C GLU A 72 -15.99 -0.65 -6.27
N THR A 73 -16.96 0.04 -6.83
CA THR A 73 -17.39 -0.18 -8.21
C THR A 73 -16.27 0.15 -9.19
N ALA A 74 -15.61 1.28 -9.04
CA ALA A 74 -14.52 1.71 -9.89
C ALA A 74 -13.32 0.74 -9.82
N PHE A 75 -12.88 0.33 -8.62
CA PHE A 75 -11.80 -0.65 -8.47
C PHE A 75 -12.16 -2.04 -9.01
N LYS A 76 -13.42 -2.48 -8.89
CA LYS A 76 -13.87 -3.73 -9.51
C LYS A 76 -13.84 -3.67 -11.03
N VAL A 77 -14.17 -2.51 -11.62
CA VAL A 77 -14.01 -2.30 -13.07
C VAL A 77 -12.53 -2.41 -13.43
N ALA A 78 -11.65 -1.71 -12.71
CA ALA A 78 -10.21 -1.77 -12.94
C ALA A 78 -9.67 -3.21 -12.87
N CYS A 79 -10.03 -3.99 -11.84
CA CYS A 79 -9.62 -5.39 -11.72
C CYS A 79 -10.16 -6.30 -12.83
N ARG A 80 -11.31 -5.97 -13.44
CA ARG A 80 -11.85 -6.74 -14.59
C ARG A 80 -11.11 -6.43 -15.88
N LEU A 81 -10.70 -5.17 -16.06
CA LEU A 81 -9.95 -4.71 -17.22
C LEU A 81 -8.50 -5.19 -17.16
N ASP A 82 -7.90 -5.10 -15.99
CA ASP A 82 -6.55 -5.60 -15.70
C ASP A 82 -6.52 -6.37 -14.36
N ASN A 83 -6.51 -7.69 -14.46
CA ASN A 83 -6.45 -8.58 -13.30
C ASN A 83 -5.06 -8.63 -12.62
N MET A 84 -4.06 -7.97 -13.21
CA MET A 84 -2.71 -7.80 -12.66
C MET A 84 -2.50 -6.41 -12.05
N SER A 85 -3.53 -5.57 -11.98
CA SER A 85 -3.45 -4.24 -11.40
C SER A 85 -3.32 -4.28 -9.87
N ALA A 86 -2.09 -4.27 -9.36
CA ALA A 86 -1.83 -4.20 -7.92
C ALA A 86 -2.53 -3.00 -7.26
N LYS A 87 -2.54 -1.84 -7.93
CA LYS A 87 -3.21 -0.62 -7.46
C LYS A 87 -4.71 -0.82 -7.26
N ALA A 88 -5.38 -1.55 -8.16
CA ALA A 88 -6.81 -1.82 -8.04
C ALA A 88 -7.11 -2.74 -6.85
N TYR A 89 -6.28 -3.75 -6.60
CA TYR A 89 -6.41 -4.60 -5.42
C TYR A 89 -6.12 -3.84 -4.12
N ALA A 90 -5.11 -2.96 -4.10
CA ALA A 90 -4.87 -2.07 -2.96
C ALA A 90 -6.12 -1.21 -2.66
N GLY A 91 -6.74 -0.63 -3.69
CA GLY A 91 -7.98 0.13 -3.58
C GLY A 91 -9.14 -0.69 -3.00
N LEU A 92 -9.35 -1.93 -3.46
CA LEU A 92 -10.35 -2.83 -2.88
C LEU A 92 -10.03 -3.19 -1.41
N GLY A 93 -8.76 -3.33 -1.06
CA GLY A 93 -8.31 -3.50 0.32
C GLY A 93 -8.69 -2.31 1.20
N MET A 94 -8.45 -1.08 0.72
CA MET A 94 -8.82 0.15 1.42
C MET A 94 -10.34 0.26 1.60
N VAL A 95 -11.13 -0.07 0.58
CA VAL A 95 -12.61 -0.12 0.68
C VAL A 95 -13.07 -1.10 1.76
N ALA A 96 -12.52 -2.32 1.75
CA ALA A 96 -12.87 -3.35 2.74
C ALA A 96 -12.48 -2.91 4.16
N GLN A 97 -11.31 -2.29 4.32
CA GLN A 97 -10.82 -1.76 5.59
C GLN A 97 -11.72 -0.64 6.12
N GLN A 98 -12.17 0.27 5.26
CA GLN A 98 -13.09 1.35 5.64
C GLN A 98 -14.46 0.82 6.11
N ARG A 99 -14.89 -0.34 5.58
CA ARG A 99 -16.09 -1.05 6.04
C ARG A 99 -15.89 -1.90 7.30
N GLY A 100 -14.66 -2.01 7.79
CA GLY A 100 -14.31 -2.88 8.92
C GLY A 100 -14.22 -4.37 8.57
N ASP A 101 -14.26 -4.73 7.28
CA ASP A 101 -14.06 -6.10 6.81
C ASP A 101 -12.56 -6.38 6.66
N TYR A 102 -11.88 -6.53 7.81
CA TYR A 102 -10.43 -6.71 7.85
C TYR A 102 -9.96 -8.01 7.21
N LYS A 103 -10.80 -9.04 7.20
CA LYS A 103 -10.47 -10.30 6.53
C LYS A 103 -10.38 -10.11 5.01
N ARG A 104 -11.38 -9.46 4.43
CA ARG A 104 -11.38 -9.13 3.00
C ARG A 104 -10.28 -8.12 2.66
N ALA A 105 -10.05 -7.13 3.53
CA ALA A 105 -8.95 -6.17 3.36
C ALA A 105 -7.60 -6.89 3.28
N PHE A 106 -7.33 -7.83 4.22
CA PHE A 106 -6.13 -8.65 4.22
C PHE A 106 -5.96 -9.44 2.91
N GLU A 107 -7.02 -10.10 2.42
CA GLU A 107 -6.98 -10.86 1.16
C GLU A 107 -6.64 -9.96 -0.04
N MET A 108 -7.21 -8.76 -0.11
CA MET A 108 -6.97 -7.82 -1.20
C MET A 108 -5.57 -7.20 -1.15
N PHE A 109 -5.09 -6.80 0.03
CA PHE A 109 -3.72 -6.31 0.19
C PHE A 109 -2.67 -7.40 -0.06
N LEU A 110 -2.95 -8.63 0.36
CA LEU A 110 -2.08 -9.77 0.05
C LEU A 110 -1.99 -9.96 -1.47
N LYS A 111 -3.12 -9.90 -2.17
CA LYS A 111 -3.14 -10.00 -3.63
C LYS A 111 -2.38 -8.86 -4.31
N CYS A 112 -2.50 -7.64 -3.79
CA CYS A 112 -1.70 -6.50 -4.23
C CYS A 112 -0.20 -6.80 -4.13
N LEU A 113 0.28 -7.31 -2.98
CA LEU A 113 1.69 -7.59 -2.73
C LEU A 113 2.22 -8.82 -3.50
N GLU A 114 1.36 -9.79 -3.83
CA GLU A 114 1.71 -10.87 -4.75
C GLU A 114 2.01 -10.37 -6.17
N LEU A 115 1.38 -9.26 -6.58
CA LEU A 115 1.56 -8.65 -7.90
C LEU A 115 2.67 -7.59 -7.91
N ASP A 116 2.81 -6.86 -6.82
CA ASP A 116 3.77 -5.76 -6.64
C ASP A 116 4.24 -5.73 -5.18
N THR A 117 5.37 -6.38 -4.91
CA THR A 117 5.95 -6.47 -3.55
C THR A 117 6.45 -5.13 -3.02
N ASP A 118 6.61 -4.13 -3.90
CA ASP A 118 7.06 -2.77 -3.58
C ASP A 118 5.90 -1.81 -3.27
N ASN A 119 4.67 -2.31 -3.22
CA ASN A 119 3.48 -1.49 -2.99
C ASN A 119 3.31 -1.14 -1.51
N LEU A 120 3.75 0.05 -1.13
CA LEU A 120 3.69 0.52 0.26
C LEU A 120 2.25 0.57 0.81
N ILE A 121 1.26 0.94 0.00
CA ILE A 121 -0.16 0.95 0.43
C ILE A 121 -0.62 -0.47 0.76
N GLY A 122 -0.30 -1.43 -0.11
CA GLY A 122 -0.59 -2.84 0.11
C GLY A 122 0.06 -3.36 1.39
N LEU A 123 1.32 -2.99 1.62
CA LEU A 123 2.11 -3.42 2.78
C LEU A 123 1.56 -2.89 4.10
N LEU A 124 1.34 -1.59 4.20
CA LEU A 124 0.80 -0.96 5.40
C LEU A 124 -0.65 -1.39 5.67
N GLY A 125 -1.45 -1.54 4.61
CA GLY A 125 -2.81 -2.06 4.70
C GLY A 125 -2.86 -3.52 5.17
N LEU A 126 -1.95 -4.36 4.69
CA LEU A 126 -1.80 -5.75 5.15
C LEU A 126 -1.45 -5.79 6.64
N PHE A 127 -0.45 -5.01 7.07
CA PHE A 127 -0.04 -4.90 8.46
C PHE A 127 -1.22 -4.47 9.35
N GLN A 128 -1.91 -3.38 9.00
CA GLN A 128 -3.02 -2.86 9.78
C GLN A 128 -4.19 -3.84 9.87
N SER A 129 -4.54 -4.52 8.77
CA SER A 129 -5.58 -5.55 8.78
C SER A 129 -5.17 -6.75 9.67
N SER A 130 -3.89 -7.11 9.65
CA SER A 130 -3.34 -8.18 10.49
C SER A 130 -3.36 -7.85 11.98
N CYS A 131 -3.13 -6.59 12.34
CA CYS A 131 -3.26 -6.11 13.72
C CYS A 131 -4.69 -6.34 14.25
N GLN A 132 -5.70 -6.09 13.43
CA GLN A 132 -7.10 -6.31 13.81
C GLN A 132 -7.48 -7.80 13.88
N MET A 133 -6.83 -8.64 13.08
CA MET A 133 -7.08 -10.08 13.04
C MET A 133 -6.21 -10.90 14.01
N GLY A 134 -5.11 -10.32 14.49
CA GLY A 134 -4.12 -11.02 15.33
C GLY A 134 -3.28 -12.06 14.58
N SER A 135 -3.17 -11.97 13.24
CA SER A 135 -2.45 -12.91 12.40
C SER A 135 -1.33 -12.20 11.61
N PHE A 136 -0.07 -12.54 11.92
CA PHE A 136 1.11 -11.79 11.42
C PHE A 136 2.08 -12.61 10.55
N GLU A 137 1.84 -13.91 10.40
CA GLU A 137 2.78 -14.85 9.77
C GLU A 137 3.27 -14.40 8.37
N LYS A 138 2.34 -13.89 7.54
CA LYS A 138 2.68 -13.42 6.19
C LYS A 138 3.24 -11.99 6.18
N VAL A 139 2.87 -11.18 7.16
CA VAL A 139 3.21 -9.76 7.19
C VAL A 139 4.70 -9.57 7.36
N THR A 140 5.32 -10.29 8.28
CA THR A 140 6.77 -10.20 8.55
C THR A 140 7.56 -10.44 7.27
N TYR A 141 7.21 -11.47 6.50
CA TYR A 141 7.88 -11.75 5.21
C TYR A 141 7.83 -10.58 4.23
N TYR A 142 6.68 -9.94 4.06
CA TYR A 142 6.54 -8.80 3.13
C TYR A 142 7.23 -7.54 3.65
N LEU A 143 7.21 -7.28 4.96
CA LEU A 143 7.97 -6.16 5.57
C LEU A 143 9.48 -6.35 5.38
N GLU A 144 10.01 -7.54 5.63
CA GLU A 144 11.42 -7.88 5.41
C GLU A 144 11.78 -7.74 3.93
N THR A 145 10.93 -8.24 3.02
CA THR A 145 11.14 -8.16 1.57
C THR A 145 11.19 -6.70 1.09
N TYR A 146 10.27 -5.87 1.56
CA TYR A 146 10.24 -4.44 1.23
C TYR A 146 11.50 -3.72 1.75
N LEU A 147 11.90 -3.95 3.00
CA LEU A 147 13.07 -3.32 3.60
C LEU A 147 14.39 -3.75 2.97
N ASN A 148 14.46 -4.90 2.31
CA ASN A 148 15.62 -5.26 1.50
C ASN A 148 15.81 -4.33 0.29
N MET A 149 14.72 -3.77 -0.24
CA MET A 149 14.75 -2.78 -1.33
C MET A 149 14.83 -1.34 -0.81
N HIS A 150 14.23 -1.06 0.35
CA HIS A 150 14.12 0.26 0.99
C HIS A 150 14.61 0.24 2.45
N PRO A 151 15.91 0.05 2.70
CA PRO A 151 16.43 -0.25 4.04
C PRO A 151 16.30 0.88 5.07
N ALA A 152 15.98 2.11 4.63
CA ALA A 152 15.84 3.28 5.49
C ALA A 152 14.39 3.79 5.58
N ASP A 153 13.40 3.01 5.17
CA ASP A 153 11.99 3.40 5.28
C ASP A 153 11.48 3.17 6.70
N VAL A 154 11.55 4.23 7.51
CA VAL A 154 11.12 4.23 8.92
C VAL A 154 9.66 3.82 9.07
N SER A 155 8.79 4.13 8.09
CA SER A 155 7.36 3.79 8.13
C SER A 155 7.12 2.27 8.10
N VAL A 156 8.08 1.51 7.58
CA VAL A 156 8.05 0.04 7.50
C VAL A 156 8.96 -0.61 8.56
N MET A 157 10.06 0.04 8.92
CA MET A 157 10.97 -0.45 9.97
C MET A 157 10.26 -0.57 11.32
N TYR A 158 9.47 0.43 11.72
CA TYR A 158 8.78 0.44 13.00
C TYR A 158 7.75 -0.71 13.14
N PRO A 159 6.83 -0.94 12.18
CA PRO A 159 5.97 -2.12 12.16
C PRO A 159 6.73 -3.45 12.30
N LEU A 160 7.85 -3.61 11.58
CA LEU A 160 8.65 -4.84 11.66
C LEU A 160 9.27 -5.02 13.06
N ALA A 161 9.83 -3.96 13.65
CA ALA A 161 10.36 -4.00 15.01
C ALA A 161 9.30 -4.39 16.05
N ALA A 162 8.08 -3.84 15.92
CA ALA A 162 6.96 -4.19 16.78
C ALA A 162 6.54 -5.67 16.65
N LEU A 163 6.56 -6.21 15.42
CA LEU A 163 6.29 -7.63 15.20
C LEU A 163 7.38 -8.52 15.78
N TYR A 164 8.65 -8.17 15.61
CA TYR A 164 9.76 -8.92 16.19
C TYR A 164 9.70 -8.93 17.71
N MET A 165 9.36 -7.80 18.34
CA MET A 165 9.13 -7.77 19.80
C MET A 165 8.02 -8.73 20.21
N LYS A 166 6.89 -8.73 19.48
CA LYS A 166 5.75 -9.61 19.75
C LYS A 166 6.10 -11.09 19.58
N ASP A 167 6.94 -11.42 18.60
CA ASP A 167 7.42 -12.78 18.34
C ASP A 167 8.57 -13.21 19.28
N GLY A 168 8.97 -12.35 20.22
CA GLY A 168 10.06 -12.61 21.15
C GLY A 168 11.46 -12.48 20.54
N LYS A 169 11.59 -11.99 19.30
CA LYS A 169 12.85 -11.67 18.62
C LYS A 169 13.37 -10.31 19.09
N LEU A 170 13.74 -10.25 20.39
CA LEU A 170 14.01 -8.98 21.06
C LEU A 170 15.29 -8.30 20.55
N GLU A 171 16.34 -9.05 20.19
CA GLU A 171 17.58 -8.48 19.68
C GLU A 171 17.40 -7.89 18.26
N GLU A 172 16.65 -8.57 17.39
CA GLU A 172 16.30 -8.07 16.06
C GLU A 172 15.45 -6.79 16.17
N SER A 173 14.42 -6.80 17.04
CA SER A 173 13.60 -5.62 17.31
C SER A 173 14.46 -4.45 17.80
N ARG A 174 15.33 -4.68 18.78
CA ARG A 174 16.24 -3.67 19.32
C ARG A 174 17.13 -3.06 18.23
N THR A 175 17.70 -3.89 17.37
CA THR A 175 18.57 -3.42 16.28
C THR A 175 17.84 -2.46 15.37
N ILE A 176 16.65 -2.82 14.88
CA ILE A 176 15.85 -1.97 14.00
C ILE A 176 15.47 -0.65 14.69
N LEU A 177 15.07 -0.69 15.97
CA LEU A 177 14.69 0.51 16.73
C LEU A 177 15.87 1.49 16.89
N LEU A 178 17.08 0.98 17.11
CA LEU A 178 18.29 1.79 17.14
C LEU A 178 18.60 2.42 15.77
N ASP A 179 18.39 1.68 14.69
CA ASP A 179 18.53 2.20 13.34
C ASP A 179 17.52 3.31 13.05
N ILE A 180 16.25 3.13 13.44
CA ILE A 180 15.22 4.19 13.36
C ILE A 180 15.68 5.45 14.09
N LEU A 181 16.13 5.33 15.35
CA LEU A 181 16.56 6.47 16.15
C LEU A 181 17.86 7.10 15.65
N SER A 182 18.66 6.38 14.87
CA SER A 182 19.80 6.95 14.17
C SER A 182 19.39 7.84 12.99
N LEU A 183 18.29 7.50 12.31
CA LEU A 183 17.70 8.24 11.17
C LEU A 183 16.83 9.40 11.65
N ASP A 184 15.98 9.14 12.64
CA ASP A 184 15.09 10.13 13.27
C ASP A 184 15.19 10.04 14.80
N ARG A 185 15.99 10.95 15.38
CA ARG A 185 16.23 11.01 16.84
C ARG A 185 14.99 11.38 17.66
N ASN A 186 13.99 11.98 17.03
CA ASN A 186 12.77 12.44 17.68
C ASN A 186 11.59 11.48 17.50
N HIS A 187 11.82 10.27 17.02
CA HIS A 187 10.77 9.28 16.83
C HIS A 187 10.32 8.71 18.20
N GLU A 188 9.32 9.34 18.81
CA GLU A 188 8.84 9.04 20.17
C GLU A 188 8.38 7.58 20.31
N ASP A 189 7.63 7.05 19.34
CA ASP A 189 7.12 5.67 19.37
C ASP A 189 8.26 4.64 19.35
N ALA A 190 9.33 4.88 18.56
CA ALA A 190 10.48 3.99 18.50
C ALA A 190 11.30 4.02 19.81
N ALA A 191 11.43 5.18 20.42
CA ALA A 191 12.10 5.32 21.71
C ALA A 191 11.33 4.58 22.81
N SER A 192 10.01 4.74 22.86
CA SER A 192 9.14 4.05 23.82
C SER A 192 9.19 2.53 23.66
N LEU A 193 9.11 2.05 22.41
CA LEU A 193 9.17 0.62 22.12
C LEU A 193 10.56 0.03 22.45
N LEU A 194 11.64 0.79 22.24
CA LEU A 194 12.98 0.38 22.60
C LEU A 194 13.12 0.17 24.13
N GLU A 195 12.56 1.07 24.95
CA GLU A 195 12.54 0.89 26.40
C GLU A 195 11.80 -0.38 26.82
N GLU A 196 10.66 -0.68 26.17
CA GLU A 196 9.90 -1.92 26.43
C GLU A 196 10.69 -3.18 26.05
N VAL A 197 11.38 -3.16 24.90
CA VAL A 197 12.25 -4.25 24.45
C VAL A 197 13.40 -4.47 25.42
N GLU A 198 14.11 -3.40 25.83
CA GLU A 198 15.23 -3.49 26.78
C GLU A 198 14.78 -3.99 28.15
N HIS A 199 13.61 -3.56 28.60
CA HIS A 199 13.02 -4.07 29.84
C HIS A 199 12.71 -5.59 29.77
N SER A 200 12.12 -6.03 28.66
CA SER A 200 11.79 -7.44 28.40
C SER A 200 13.07 -8.30 28.34
N MET A 201 14.12 -7.81 27.70
CA MET A 201 15.43 -8.47 27.63
C MET A 201 16.09 -8.59 29.03
N ALA A 202 15.99 -7.54 29.86
CA ALA A 202 16.54 -7.55 31.22
C ALA A 202 15.78 -8.58 32.10
N GLN A 203 14.45 -8.66 31.99
CA GLN A 203 13.64 -9.67 32.67
C GLN A 203 14.02 -11.09 32.26
N ALA A 204 14.17 -11.35 30.95
CA ALA A 204 14.56 -12.66 30.43
C ALA A 204 15.94 -13.12 30.96
N ARG A 205 16.91 -12.19 31.02
CA ARG A 205 18.25 -12.47 31.59
C ARG A 205 18.18 -12.80 33.09
N GLN A 206 17.37 -12.11 33.87
CA GLN A 206 17.18 -12.37 35.30
C GLN A 206 16.48 -13.75 35.55
N ALA A 207 15.50 -14.10 34.72
CA ALA A 207 14.83 -15.41 34.80
C ALA A 207 15.77 -16.54 34.44
N GLY A 208 16.62 -16.40 33.41
CA GLY A 208 17.62 -17.40 33.01
C GLY A 208 18.77 -17.61 34.04
N VAL A 209 19.05 -16.63 34.88
CA VAL A 209 20.02 -16.74 36.00
C VAL A 209 19.44 -17.49 37.18
N ARG A 210 18.13 -17.44 37.42
CA ARG A 210 17.45 -18.13 38.55
C ARG A 210 17.23 -19.61 38.30
N THR A 211 17.43 -20.11 37.09
CA THR A 211 17.20 -21.53 36.68
C THR A 211 18.51 -22.33 36.53
N ARG A 212 19.65 -21.75 36.88
CA ARG A 212 20.96 -22.40 36.99
C ARG A 212 21.42 -22.43 38.43
#